data_738329e3e8586d5a996576794bfe6b84
#
_entry.id   738329e3e8586d5a996576794bfe6b84
#
_cell.length_a   1.000
_cell.length_b   1.000
_cell.length_c   1.000
_cell.angle_alpha   90.00
_cell.angle_beta   90.00
_cell.angle_gamma   90.00
#
_symmetry.space_group_name_H-M   'P 1'
#
loop_
_entity.id
_entity.type
_entity.pdbx_description
1 polymer ?
#
loop_
_entity_poly.entity_id
_entity_poly.type
_entity_poly.pdbx_seq_one_letter_code
_entity_poly.pdbx_strand_id
1 'polypeptide(L)'
;MAKRTRPEGAAWTTYAGQLATNLRRLRADAGLSQEDVAYRSGLTRYTYQKYEKGESKPGTPANPTIRTLLAMSQTLGVNLTDILPPEAPDLRLR
;
A
#
# COMPACT_ATOMS: atom_id res chain seq x y z
N MET A 1 21.14 -20.43 -18.15
CA MET A 1 21.39 -19.31 -17.36
C MET A 1 20.69 -19.38 -16.05
N ALA A 2 21.35 -18.95 -15.07
CA ALA A 2 20.76 -19.00 -13.78
C ALA A 2 19.47 -18.20 -13.79
N LYS A 3 18.52 -18.68 -13.06
CA LYS A 3 17.32 -17.96 -12.88
C LYS A 3 17.65 -16.62 -12.28
N ARG A 4 17.25 -15.61 -12.96
CA ARG A 4 17.51 -14.31 -12.47
C ARG A 4 16.59 -13.97 -11.33
N THR A 5 17.18 -13.61 -10.21
CA THR A 5 16.40 -13.09 -9.12
C THR A 5 15.90 -11.72 -9.53
N ARG A 6 14.62 -11.49 -9.39
CA ARG A 6 14.06 -10.21 -9.77
C ARG A 6 14.34 -9.24 -8.64
N PRO A 7 15.24 -8.29 -8.84
CA PRO A 7 15.56 -7.34 -7.76
C PRO A 7 14.32 -6.59 -7.29
N GLU A 8 13.40 -6.32 -8.23
CA GLU A 8 12.20 -5.60 -7.87
C GLU A 8 11.31 -6.42 -6.94
N GLY A 9 11.49 -7.75 -6.86
CA GLY A 9 10.69 -8.57 -5.97
C GLY A 9 10.88 -8.19 -4.52
N ALA A 10 12.13 -8.16 -4.07
CA ALA A 10 12.44 -7.76 -2.69
C ALA A 10 12.19 -6.27 -2.49
N ALA A 11 12.56 -5.46 -3.48
CA ALA A 11 12.37 -4.02 -3.38
C ALA A 11 10.89 -3.67 -3.32
N TRP A 12 10.06 -4.40 -4.08
CA TRP A 12 8.62 -4.16 -4.04
C TRP A 12 8.03 -4.55 -2.70
N THR A 13 8.47 -5.66 -2.12
CA THR A 13 8.01 -6.07 -0.80
C THR A 13 8.33 -5.00 0.24
N THR A 14 9.52 -4.44 0.19
CA THR A 14 9.91 -3.36 1.10
C THR A 14 9.04 -2.13 0.88
N TYR A 15 8.81 -1.77 -0.39
CA TYR A 15 8.01 -0.60 -0.72
C TYR A 15 6.56 -0.77 -0.24
N ALA A 16 5.98 -1.95 -0.46
CA ALA A 16 4.63 -2.24 0.02
C ALA A 16 4.53 -2.16 1.53
N GLY A 17 5.60 -2.57 2.23
CA GLY A 17 5.66 -2.45 3.69
C GLY A 17 5.72 -1.00 4.15
N GLN A 18 6.46 -0.17 3.43
CA GLN A 18 6.53 1.26 3.74
C GLN A 18 5.20 1.96 3.46
N LEU A 19 4.53 1.55 2.39
CA LEU A 19 3.19 2.05 2.09
C LEU A 19 2.24 1.70 3.23
N ALA A 20 2.31 0.46 3.71
CA ALA A 20 1.47 0.01 4.82
C ALA A 20 1.70 0.87 6.06
N THR A 21 2.96 1.18 6.36
CA THR A 21 3.32 2.04 7.50
C THR A 21 2.71 3.43 7.33
N ASN A 22 2.82 3.99 6.12
CA ASN A 22 2.24 5.30 5.85
C ASN A 22 0.73 5.29 6.04
N LEU A 23 0.06 4.25 5.56
CA LEU A 23 -1.39 4.14 5.71
C LEU A 23 -1.80 4.11 7.18
N ARG A 24 -1.11 3.31 7.99
CA ARG A 24 -1.42 3.23 9.42
C ARG A 24 -1.24 4.57 10.10
N ARG A 25 -0.14 5.26 9.77
CA ARG A 25 0.15 6.56 10.37
C ARG A 25 -0.89 7.60 9.96
N LEU A 26 -1.19 7.67 8.67
CA LEU A 26 -2.16 8.65 8.17
C LEU A 26 -3.56 8.39 8.72
N ARG A 27 -3.92 7.13 8.86
CA ARG A 27 -5.21 6.78 9.44
C ARG A 27 -5.28 7.20 10.91
N ALA A 28 -4.22 6.93 11.67
CA ALA A 28 -4.17 7.34 13.07
C ALA A 28 -4.26 8.86 13.19
N ASP A 29 -3.53 9.57 12.35
CA ASP A 29 -3.55 11.03 12.34
C ASP A 29 -4.94 11.58 12.02
N ALA A 30 -5.67 10.88 11.17
CA ALA A 30 -7.03 11.28 10.80
C ALA A 30 -8.07 10.88 11.85
N GLY A 31 -7.69 10.08 12.84
CA GLY A 31 -8.61 9.64 13.88
C GLY A 31 -9.64 8.64 13.39
N LEU A 32 -9.31 7.88 12.36
CA LEU A 32 -10.26 6.93 11.75
C LEU A 32 -9.90 5.49 12.11
N SER A 33 -10.92 4.65 12.19
CA SER A 33 -10.72 3.21 12.34
C SER A 33 -10.42 2.61 10.98
N GLN A 34 -9.92 1.36 10.98
CA GLN A 34 -9.73 0.63 9.73
C GLN A 34 -11.04 0.48 8.98
N GLU A 35 -12.11 0.23 9.72
CA GLU A 35 -13.42 0.08 9.12
C GLU A 35 -13.90 1.38 8.46
N ASP A 36 -13.64 2.51 9.11
CA ASP A 36 -14.00 3.81 8.55
C ASP A 36 -13.31 4.06 7.22
N VAL A 37 -12.01 3.83 7.18
CA VAL A 37 -11.25 4.08 5.95
C VAL A 37 -11.70 3.12 4.86
N ALA A 38 -11.89 1.86 5.20
CA ALA A 38 -12.34 0.87 4.23
C ALA A 38 -13.69 1.26 3.64
N TYR A 39 -14.64 1.53 4.50
CA TYR A 39 -16.00 1.83 4.05
C TYR A 39 -16.03 3.07 3.17
N ARG A 40 -15.39 4.14 3.61
CA ARG A 40 -15.39 5.40 2.86
C ARG A 40 -14.60 5.32 1.55
N SER A 41 -13.68 4.37 1.47
CA SER A 41 -12.88 4.16 0.26
C SER A 41 -13.50 3.11 -0.67
N GLY A 42 -14.68 2.59 -0.33
CA GLY A 42 -15.34 1.59 -1.16
C GLY A 42 -14.71 0.21 -1.07
N LEU A 43 -14.08 -0.10 0.04
CA LEU A 43 -13.39 -1.37 0.25
C LEU A 43 -14.05 -2.15 1.39
N THR A 44 -13.85 -3.47 1.37
CA THR A 44 -14.18 -4.25 2.55
C THR A 44 -13.08 -4.02 3.58
N ARG A 45 -13.42 -4.20 4.86
CA ARG A 45 -12.43 -4.13 5.92
C ARG A 45 -11.29 -5.10 5.68
N TYR A 46 -11.63 -6.30 5.23
CA TYR A 46 -10.65 -7.34 4.96
C TYR A 46 -9.63 -6.90 3.90
N THR A 47 -10.11 -6.30 2.82
CA THR A 47 -9.22 -5.80 1.76
C THR A 47 -8.34 -4.67 2.27
N TYR A 48 -8.91 -3.73 3.01
CA TYR A 48 -8.13 -2.62 3.54
C TYR A 48 -7.05 -3.10 4.51
N GLN A 49 -7.38 -4.09 5.35
CA GLN A 49 -6.40 -4.64 6.29
C GLN A 49 -5.18 -5.20 5.56
N LYS A 50 -5.37 -5.78 4.39
CA LYS A 50 -4.24 -6.27 3.60
C LYS A 50 -3.28 -5.14 3.26
N TYR A 51 -3.81 -3.97 2.92
CA TYR A 51 -2.96 -2.83 2.58
C TYR A 51 -2.18 -2.34 3.79
N GLU A 52 -2.80 -2.36 4.97
CA GLU A 52 -2.08 -1.97 6.19
C GLU A 52 -1.09 -3.01 6.67
N LYS A 53 -1.21 -4.24 6.21
CA LYS A 53 -0.22 -5.28 6.48
C LYS A 53 0.88 -5.31 5.44
N GLY A 54 0.63 -4.73 4.29
CA GLY A 54 1.59 -4.77 3.20
C GLY A 54 1.56 -6.07 2.42
N GLU A 55 0.58 -6.94 2.67
CA GLU A 55 0.48 -8.24 2.02
C GLU A 55 -0.93 -8.49 1.54
N SER A 56 -1.05 -9.07 0.34
CA SER A 56 -2.34 -9.52 -0.16
C SER A 56 -2.67 -10.92 0.38
N LYS A 57 -1.64 -11.72 0.59
CA LYS A 57 -1.69 -13.01 1.26
C LYS A 57 -0.26 -13.30 1.73
N PRO A 58 -0.06 -14.26 2.63
CA PRO A 58 1.27 -14.52 3.17
C PRO A 58 2.30 -14.68 2.06
N GLY A 59 3.39 -13.91 2.15
CA GLY A 59 4.47 -13.97 1.19
C GLY A 59 4.24 -13.19 -0.10
N THR A 60 3.06 -12.59 -0.28
CA THR A 60 2.77 -11.81 -1.49
C THR A 60 2.50 -10.36 -1.10
N PRO A 61 3.33 -9.41 -1.56
CA PRO A 61 3.14 -8.01 -1.20
C PRO A 61 1.82 -7.47 -1.73
N ALA A 62 1.27 -6.51 -1.01
CA ALA A 62 0.07 -5.83 -1.44
C ALA A 62 0.36 -5.00 -2.68
N ASN A 63 -0.65 -4.83 -3.51
CA ASN A 63 -0.52 -4.07 -4.74
C ASN A 63 -1.86 -3.39 -5.05
N PRO A 64 -2.20 -2.30 -4.35
CA PRO A 64 -3.45 -1.62 -4.60
C PRO A 64 -3.43 -0.94 -5.97
N THR A 65 -4.60 -0.86 -6.58
CA THR A 65 -4.72 -0.15 -7.84
C THR A 65 -4.63 1.36 -7.61
N ILE A 66 -4.38 2.09 -8.67
CA ILE A 66 -4.37 3.56 -8.61
C ILE A 66 -5.72 4.07 -8.11
N ARG A 67 -6.80 3.47 -8.59
CA ARG A 67 -8.14 3.88 -8.14
C ARG A 67 -8.28 3.74 -6.62
N THR A 68 -7.84 2.61 -6.08
CA THR A 68 -7.89 2.37 -4.65
C THR A 68 -7.02 3.35 -3.88
N LEU A 69 -5.81 3.62 -4.40
CA LEU A 69 -4.92 4.58 -3.75
C LEU A 69 -5.52 5.98 -3.71
N LEU A 70 -6.15 6.40 -4.81
CA LEU A 70 -6.79 7.70 -4.85
C LEU A 70 -7.97 7.77 -3.88
N ALA A 71 -8.78 6.71 -3.82
CA ALA A 71 -9.92 6.68 -2.90
C ALA A 71 -9.45 6.80 -1.46
N MET A 72 -8.38 6.07 -1.11
CA MET A 72 -7.84 6.14 0.24
C MET A 72 -7.27 7.52 0.56
N SER A 73 -6.58 8.15 -0.41
CA SER A 73 -6.04 9.48 -0.18
C SER A 73 -7.16 10.50 0.07
N GLN A 74 -8.24 10.39 -0.67
CA GLN A 74 -9.39 11.28 -0.49
C GLN A 74 -10.06 11.07 0.86
N THR A 75 -10.20 9.81 1.26
CA THR A 75 -10.76 9.47 2.57
C THR A 75 -9.92 10.03 3.70
N LEU A 76 -8.60 9.91 3.57
CA LEU A 76 -7.67 10.37 4.59
C LEU A 76 -7.43 11.87 4.54
N GLY A 77 -7.88 12.55 3.48
CA GLY A 77 -7.70 13.98 3.33
C GLY A 77 -6.27 14.37 3.03
N VAL A 78 -5.55 13.52 2.33
CA VAL A 78 -4.13 13.76 1.99
C VAL A 78 -3.94 13.61 0.49
N ASN A 79 -2.77 13.99 0.00
CA ASN A 79 -2.40 13.78 -1.38
C ASN A 79 -1.92 12.35 -1.58
N LEU A 80 -2.04 11.85 -2.79
CA LEU A 80 -1.53 10.52 -3.12
C LEU A 80 -0.05 10.40 -2.75
N THR A 81 0.72 11.47 -2.98
CA THR A 81 2.14 11.47 -2.66
C THR A 81 2.43 11.32 -1.18
N ASP A 82 1.46 11.62 -0.31
CA ASP A 82 1.64 11.40 1.13
C ASP A 82 1.52 9.92 1.48
N ILE A 83 0.81 9.15 0.67
CA ILE A 83 0.68 7.72 0.88
C ILE A 83 1.88 6.98 0.31
N LEU A 84 2.34 7.39 -0.85
CA LEU A 84 3.43 6.69 -1.53
C LEU A 84 4.77 6.97 -0.85
N PRO A 85 5.55 5.93 -0.54
CA PRO A 85 6.91 6.16 -0.03
C PRO A 85 7.75 6.91 -1.06
N PRO A 86 8.71 7.73 -0.60
CA PRO A 86 9.41 8.65 -1.51
C PRO A 86 10.36 7.99 -2.48
N GLU A 87 10.92 6.83 -2.14
CA GLU A 87 11.92 6.22 -3.00
C GLU A 87 11.35 4.98 -3.67
N ALA A 88 10.89 5.16 -4.88
CA ALA A 88 10.31 4.05 -5.62
C ALA A 88 11.39 3.05 -6.03
N PRO A 89 11.07 1.75 -5.98
CA PRO A 89 12.02 0.76 -6.45
C PRO A 89 12.16 0.81 -7.97
N ASP A 90 13.26 0.30 -8.47
CA ASP A 90 13.45 0.19 -9.91
C ASP A 90 12.73 -1.08 -10.37
N LEU A 91 11.60 -0.90 -11.01
CA LEU A 91 10.75 -2.01 -11.44
C LEU A 91 10.94 -2.36 -12.91
N ARG A 92 11.90 -1.73 -13.57
CA ARG A 92 12.14 -2.00 -14.97
C ARG A 92 12.82 -3.36 -15.13
N LEU A 93 12.46 -4.07 -16.17
CA LEU A 93 13.17 -5.29 -16.53
C LEU A 93 14.47 -4.92 -17.24
N ARG A 94 15.54 -5.66 -16.95
CA ARG A 94 16.84 -5.37 -17.53
C ARG A 94 17.37 -6.50 -18.34
#